data_4ed9b1485c232ff9ebb797f95115a126
#
_entry.id   4ed9b1485c232ff9ebb797f95115a126
#
_cell.length_a   1.000
_cell.length_b   1.000
_cell.length_c   1.000
_cell.angle_alpha   90.00
_cell.angle_beta   90.00
_cell.angle_gamma   90.00
#
_symmetry.space_group_name_H-M   'P 1'
#
loop_
_entity.id
_entity.type
_entity.pdbx_description
1 polymer ?
#
loop_
_entity_poly.entity_id
_entity_poly.type
_entity_poly.pdbx_seq_one_letter_code
_entity_poly.pdbx_strand_id
1 'polypeptide(L)'
;SSRRRHTRLVRDWSSDVCSSDLHQGYIEPHSATAMWGEDGKLTIWCSSQGHFQIRDLTSLVLGIPVSQILVIPMEIGGGFGGKTVIYLEPVAAALSQKARRPVKISMSRAEVFEATGPTSGSSIRVKIGANNDGKITAADVTMIYEAGAFPGSPIIQACQCVLTPYDIANGRIEGYDVVVNKPKAAAYRAPGVPAAAFAAESVIDEICEKLGIDPLEFR
;
A
#
# COMPACT_ATOMS: atom_id res chain seq x y z
N SER A 1 -45.10 10.08 26.91
CA SER A 1 -45.02 10.03 25.43
C SER A 1 -43.57 10.02 25.02
N SER A 2 -43.05 8.84 24.81
CA SER A 2 -41.66 8.60 24.31
C SER A 2 -41.61 9.00 22.83
N ARG A 3 -41.07 10.17 22.51
CA ARG A 3 -40.67 10.48 21.12
C ARG A 3 -39.48 9.60 20.76
N ARG A 4 -39.72 8.54 19.98
CA ARG A 4 -38.69 7.81 19.29
C ARG A 4 -37.96 8.81 18.39
N ARG A 5 -36.74 9.18 18.74
CA ARG A 5 -35.81 9.91 17.85
C ARG A 5 -35.48 8.97 16.71
N HIS A 6 -35.94 9.26 15.51
CA HIS A 6 -35.62 8.48 14.33
C HIS A 6 -34.15 8.71 14.01
N THR A 7 -33.32 7.72 14.29
CA THR A 7 -31.96 7.64 13.75
C THR A 7 -32.10 7.45 12.23
N ARG A 8 -31.80 8.46 11.43
CA ARG A 8 -31.74 8.30 9.98
C ARG A 8 -30.42 7.61 9.63
N LEU A 9 -30.52 6.40 9.10
CA LEU A 9 -29.40 5.75 8.40
C LEU A 9 -29.09 6.55 7.13
N VAL A 10 -27.86 7.03 7.02
CA VAL A 10 -27.38 7.65 5.81
C VAL A 10 -27.11 6.57 4.76
N ARG A 11 -27.40 6.84 3.49
CA ARG A 11 -27.36 5.90 2.37
C ARG A 11 -26.05 5.15 2.26
N ASP A 12 -26.15 3.91 1.74
CA ASP A 12 -25.00 3.14 1.25
C ASP A 12 -24.24 3.95 0.22
N TRP A 13 -22.98 4.22 0.47
CA TRP A 13 -22.05 4.73 -0.51
C TRP A 13 -21.05 3.64 -0.83
N SER A 14 -20.91 3.28 -2.10
CA SER A 14 -19.87 2.38 -2.58
C SER A 14 -19.08 3.11 -3.66
N SER A 15 -17.78 3.26 -3.47
CA SER A 15 -16.90 3.67 -4.54
C SER A 15 -16.12 2.47 -5.02
N ASP A 16 -16.28 2.12 -6.27
CA ASP A 16 -15.32 1.30 -7.00
C ASP A 16 -14.20 2.22 -7.48
N VAL A 17 -13.21 2.45 -6.62
CA VAL A 17 -11.97 3.06 -7.05
C VAL A 17 -11.18 1.94 -7.74
N CYS A 18 -11.28 1.85 -9.05
CA CYS A 18 -10.41 1.01 -9.86
C CYS A 18 -9.02 1.67 -9.90
N SER A 19 -8.22 1.43 -8.87
CA SER A 19 -6.88 2.00 -8.73
C SER A 19 -5.78 1.08 -9.27
N SER A 20 -6.15 0.02 -9.99
CA SER A 20 -5.21 -0.98 -10.50
C SER A 20 -4.18 -0.44 -11.51
N ASP A 21 -4.44 0.73 -12.08
CA ASP A 21 -3.57 1.36 -13.06
C ASP A 21 -2.69 2.46 -12.46
N LEU A 22 -2.77 2.71 -11.16
CA LEU A 22 -1.94 3.68 -10.47
C LEU A 22 -0.62 3.06 -10.06
N HIS A 23 0.46 3.75 -10.40
CA HIS A 23 1.83 3.39 -10.02
C HIS A 23 2.48 4.58 -9.30
N GLN A 24 3.47 4.31 -8.44
CA GLN A 24 4.18 5.34 -7.67
C GLN A 24 4.87 6.39 -8.56
N GLY A 25 5.19 6.02 -9.80
CA GLY A 25 5.65 6.96 -10.83
C GLY A 25 6.95 7.71 -10.49
N TYR A 26 7.81 7.14 -9.63
CA TYR A 26 9.10 7.75 -9.27
C TYR A 26 9.96 8.01 -10.51
N ILE A 27 10.67 9.14 -10.53
CA ILE A 27 11.45 9.60 -11.69
C ILE A 27 12.61 8.64 -11.98
N GLU A 28 13.32 8.18 -10.95
CA GLU A 28 14.41 7.21 -11.09
C GLU A 28 13.86 5.79 -11.24
N PRO A 29 14.07 5.09 -12.38
CA PRO A 29 13.77 3.68 -12.51
C PRO A 29 14.58 2.82 -11.52
N HIS A 30 14.16 1.55 -11.33
CA HIS A 30 14.96 0.59 -10.57
C HIS A 30 16.32 0.35 -11.22
N SER A 31 17.37 0.34 -10.41
CA SER A 31 18.72 0.01 -10.83
C SER A 31 19.47 -0.72 -9.71
N ALA A 32 20.16 -1.76 -10.07
CA ALA A 32 21.02 -2.51 -9.16
C ALA A 32 22.33 -2.87 -9.82
N THR A 33 23.42 -2.76 -9.07
CA THR A 33 24.75 -3.28 -9.44
C THR A 33 25.13 -4.34 -8.42
N ALA A 34 25.60 -5.49 -8.88
CA ALA A 34 26.07 -6.56 -8.01
C ALA A 34 27.48 -7.00 -8.37
N MET A 35 28.24 -7.41 -7.36
CA MET A 35 29.61 -7.94 -7.53
C MET A 35 29.87 -9.02 -6.49
N TRP A 36 30.37 -10.16 -6.94
CA TRP A 36 30.95 -11.17 -6.08
C TRP A 36 32.44 -10.93 -5.92
N GLY A 37 32.88 -10.88 -4.66
CA GLY A 37 34.29 -10.83 -4.30
C GLY A 37 34.96 -12.20 -4.40
N GLU A 38 36.29 -12.22 -4.44
CA GLU A 38 37.09 -13.45 -4.41
C GLU A 38 36.92 -14.21 -3.08
N ASP A 39 36.52 -13.51 -2.01
CA ASP A 39 36.20 -14.08 -0.70
C ASP A 39 34.80 -14.74 -0.63
N GLY A 40 34.09 -14.81 -1.75
CA GLY A 40 32.75 -15.39 -1.84
C GLY A 40 31.63 -14.52 -1.30
N LYS A 41 31.91 -13.24 -1.00
CA LYS A 41 30.88 -12.29 -0.54
C LYS A 41 30.26 -11.53 -1.70
N LEU A 42 28.96 -11.29 -1.58
CA LEU A 42 28.17 -10.52 -2.52
C LEU A 42 27.99 -9.08 -2.02
N THR A 43 28.36 -8.11 -2.84
CA THR A 43 28.03 -6.69 -2.61
C THR A 43 27.02 -6.23 -3.66
N ILE A 44 25.96 -5.56 -3.19
CA ILE A 44 24.89 -5.00 -4.03
C ILE A 44 24.77 -3.51 -3.76
N TRP A 45 24.85 -2.70 -4.81
CA TRP A 45 24.54 -1.27 -4.77
C TRP A 45 23.21 -1.05 -5.46
N CYS A 46 22.22 -0.49 -4.76
CA CYS A 46 20.88 -0.24 -5.31
C CYS A 46 20.23 1.00 -4.71
N SER A 47 19.34 1.61 -5.48
CA SER A 47 18.43 2.64 -4.98
C SER A 47 17.23 1.97 -4.32
N SER A 48 17.25 1.85 -3.00
CA SER A 48 16.24 1.13 -2.22
C SER A 48 15.85 1.87 -0.95
N GLN A 49 14.57 1.75 -0.57
CA GLN A 49 14.02 2.26 0.69
C GLN A 49 14.23 1.28 1.86
N GLY A 50 14.72 0.05 1.59
CA GLY A 50 14.81 -1.00 2.60
C GLY A 50 15.99 -1.95 2.35
N HIS A 51 17.23 -1.48 2.45
CA HIS A 51 18.44 -2.26 2.13
C HIS A 51 18.59 -3.54 2.97
N PHE A 52 18.13 -3.57 4.21
CA PHE A 52 18.10 -4.80 5.01
C PHE A 52 17.10 -5.82 4.45
N GLN A 53 15.92 -5.36 4.05
CA GLN A 53 14.93 -6.23 3.42
C GLN A 53 15.41 -6.76 2.06
N ILE A 54 16.08 -5.92 1.26
CA ILE A 54 16.73 -6.36 0.02
C ILE A 54 17.74 -7.47 0.30
N ARG A 55 18.58 -7.32 1.31
CA ARG A 55 19.56 -8.33 1.73
C ARG A 55 18.87 -9.66 2.09
N ASP A 56 17.88 -9.58 2.96
CA ASP A 56 17.20 -10.77 3.50
C ASP A 56 16.43 -11.52 2.40
N LEU A 57 15.70 -10.80 1.54
CA LEU A 57 15.00 -11.39 0.41
C LEU A 57 15.95 -11.93 -0.67
N THR A 58 17.07 -11.25 -0.94
CA THR A 58 18.09 -11.75 -1.86
C THR A 58 18.73 -13.04 -1.32
N SER A 59 19.01 -13.11 -0.02
CA SER A 59 19.47 -14.32 0.66
C SER A 59 18.51 -15.49 0.44
N LEU A 60 17.22 -15.25 0.63
CA LEU A 60 16.17 -16.26 0.44
C LEU A 60 16.10 -16.76 -1.00
N VAL A 61 16.11 -15.85 -1.98
CA VAL A 61 15.99 -16.18 -3.40
C VAL A 61 17.22 -16.93 -3.93
N LEU A 62 18.43 -16.53 -3.52
CA LEU A 62 19.66 -17.14 -3.97
C LEU A 62 20.10 -18.36 -3.15
N GLY A 63 19.47 -18.59 -2.00
CA GLY A 63 19.83 -19.70 -1.09
C GLY A 63 21.22 -19.52 -0.45
N ILE A 64 21.66 -18.30 -0.22
CA ILE A 64 22.98 -17.98 0.37
C ILE A 64 22.80 -17.33 1.76
N PRO A 65 23.76 -17.52 2.68
CA PRO A 65 23.68 -16.92 4.01
C PRO A 65 23.62 -15.39 3.97
N VAL A 66 22.77 -14.79 4.80
CA VAL A 66 22.65 -13.31 4.96
C VAL A 66 24.01 -12.68 5.26
N SER A 67 24.89 -13.37 6.02
CA SER A 67 26.22 -12.89 6.37
C SER A 67 27.18 -12.75 5.17
N GLN A 68 26.84 -13.33 4.04
CA GLN A 68 27.62 -13.20 2.81
C GLN A 68 27.15 -12.03 1.94
N ILE A 69 26.09 -11.32 2.32
CA ILE A 69 25.50 -10.25 1.50
C ILE A 69 25.67 -8.90 2.20
N LEU A 70 26.29 -7.97 1.50
CA LEU A 70 26.34 -6.56 1.83
C LEU A 70 25.48 -5.78 0.83
N VAL A 71 24.47 -5.07 1.30
CA VAL A 71 23.69 -4.14 0.48
C VAL A 71 24.06 -2.71 0.87
N ILE A 72 24.52 -1.95 -0.10
CA ILE A 72 24.92 -0.55 0.05
C ILE A 72 23.81 0.31 -0.56
N PRO A 73 23.07 1.08 0.25
CA PRO A 73 22.06 1.99 -0.26
C PRO A 73 22.75 3.13 -1.02
N MET A 74 22.24 3.41 -2.20
CA MET A 74 22.63 4.56 -3.01
C MET A 74 21.59 5.67 -2.86
N GLU A 75 21.90 6.86 -3.34
CA GLU A 75 20.91 7.92 -3.45
C GLU A 75 19.69 7.44 -4.24
N ILE A 76 18.51 7.90 -3.83
CA ILE A 76 17.24 7.42 -4.38
C ILE A 76 16.45 8.58 -5.01
N GLY A 77 16.17 8.47 -6.30
CA GLY A 77 15.38 9.44 -7.08
C GLY A 77 13.88 9.21 -7.01
N GLY A 78 13.37 9.01 -5.78
CA GLY A 78 11.99 8.71 -5.47
C GLY A 78 11.74 7.20 -5.35
N GLY A 79 10.79 6.85 -4.50
CA GLY A 79 10.37 5.45 -4.26
C GLY A 79 8.93 5.35 -3.82
N PHE A 80 8.49 6.24 -2.91
CA PHE A 80 7.12 6.36 -2.40
C PHE A 80 6.52 5.03 -1.90
N GLY A 81 7.39 4.08 -1.47
CA GLY A 81 7.02 2.73 -1.09
C GLY A 81 7.28 1.66 -2.17
N GLY A 82 7.43 2.03 -3.43
CA GLY A 82 7.66 1.09 -4.54
C GLY A 82 9.05 0.45 -4.57
N LYS A 83 10.02 0.96 -3.81
CA LYS A 83 11.39 0.46 -3.74
C LYS A 83 11.74 -0.19 -2.39
N THR A 84 10.76 -0.81 -1.74
CA THR A 84 10.96 -1.51 -0.46
C THR A 84 11.29 -2.99 -0.61
N VAL A 85 10.95 -3.60 -1.76
CA VAL A 85 11.17 -5.02 -2.05
C VAL A 85 12.14 -5.21 -3.21
N ILE A 86 12.62 -6.47 -3.38
CA ILE A 86 13.55 -6.83 -4.46
C ILE A 86 12.85 -6.91 -5.82
N TYR A 87 13.58 -6.51 -6.87
CA TYR A 87 13.22 -6.75 -8.27
C TYR A 87 14.44 -7.20 -9.08
N LEU A 88 15.46 -6.34 -9.22
CA LEU A 88 16.65 -6.57 -10.05
C LEU A 88 17.82 -7.16 -9.27
N GLU A 89 17.87 -6.99 -7.96
CA GLU A 89 19.03 -7.28 -7.13
C GLU A 89 19.45 -8.75 -7.19
N PRO A 90 18.56 -9.75 -7.03
CA PRO A 90 18.94 -11.14 -7.15
C PRO A 90 19.39 -11.51 -8.57
N VAL A 91 18.78 -10.90 -9.59
CA VAL A 91 19.13 -11.15 -10.99
C VAL A 91 20.51 -10.62 -11.30
N ALA A 92 20.82 -9.38 -10.88
CA ALA A 92 22.16 -8.79 -11.03
C ALA A 92 23.22 -9.63 -10.30
N ALA A 93 22.89 -10.13 -9.10
CA ALA A 93 23.78 -11.01 -8.34
C ALA A 93 24.08 -12.34 -9.04
N ALA A 94 23.04 -13.02 -9.55
CA ALA A 94 23.21 -14.27 -10.28
C ALA A 94 24.01 -14.08 -11.57
N LEU A 95 23.76 -13.00 -12.31
CA LEU A 95 24.51 -12.68 -13.52
C LEU A 95 25.97 -12.32 -13.21
N SER A 96 26.21 -11.58 -12.12
CA SER A 96 27.59 -11.26 -11.69
C SER A 96 28.37 -12.51 -11.32
N GLN A 97 27.74 -13.45 -10.62
CA GLN A 97 28.37 -14.75 -10.30
C GLN A 97 28.76 -15.52 -11.57
N LYS A 98 27.82 -15.61 -12.51
CA LYS A 98 28.07 -16.32 -13.78
C LYS A 98 29.12 -15.63 -14.64
N ALA A 99 29.09 -14.30 -14.71
CA ALA A 99 30.03 -13.51 -15.51
C ALA A 99 31.42 -13.35 -14.85
N ARG A 100 31.54 -13.60 -13.54
CA ARG A 100 32.74 -13.35 -12.72
C ARG A 100 33.21 -11.90 -12.82
N ARG A 101 32.30 -10.95 -12.87
CA ARG A 101 32.56 -9.51 -12.96
C ARG A 101 31.35 -8.72 -12.44
N PRO A 102 31.51 -7.44 -12.13
CA PRO A 102 30.38 -6.59 -11.77
C PRO A 102 29.33 -6.57 -12.89
N VAL A 103 28.06 -6.64 -12.50
CA VAL A 103 26.90 -6.53 -13.41
C VAL A 103 25.96 -5.47 -12.92
N LYS A 104 25.59 -4.54 -13.79
CA LYS A 104 24.57 -3.52 -13.54
C LYS A 104 23.36 -3.80 -14.43
N ILE A 105 22.17 -3.72 -13.83
CA ILE A 105 20.89 -3.80 -14.52
C ILE A 105 20.07 -2.55 -14.14
N SER A 106 19.44 -1.95 -15.14
CA SER A 106 18.52 -0.84 -14.93
C SER A 106 17.26 -1.09 -15.73
N MET A 107 16.10 -0.87 -15.13
CA MET A 107 14.82 -0.94 -15.83
C MET A 107 14.63 0.30 -16.73
N SER A 108 14.01 0.10 -17.87
CA SER A 108 13.36 1.18 -18.62
C SER A 108 12.07 1.65 -17.88
N ARG A 109 11.52 2.76 -18.30
CA ARG A 109 10.23 3.24 -17.75
C ARG A 109 9.09 2.24 -17.99
N ALA A 110 9.02 1.63 -19.14
CA ALA A 110 8.04 0.61 -19.48
C ALA A 110 8.16 -0.60 -18.53
N GLU A 111 9.36 -1.12 -18.35
CA GLU A 111 9.61 -2.27 -17.46
C GLU A 111 9.25 -1.95 -16.00
N VAL A 112 9.46 -0.71 -15.53
CA VAL A 112 9.01 -0.31 -14.19
C VAL A 112 7.50 -0.45 -14.06
N PHE A 113 6.72 -0.03 -15.03
CA PHE A 113 5.25 -0.12 -14.98
C PHE A 113 4.73 -1.54 -15.17
N GLU A 114 5.43 -2.38 -15.94
CA GLU A 114 5.00 -3.73 -16.26
C GLU A 114 5.45 -4.77 -15.21
N ALA A 115 6.63 -4.58 -14.61
CA ALA A 115 7.27 -5.60 -13.78
C ALA A 115 7.33 -5.26 -12.29
N THR A 116 6.93 -4.05 -11.87
CA THR A 116 6.88 -3.69 -10.45
C THR A 116 5.44 -3.56 -9.93
N GLY A 117 5.27 -3.56 -8.61
CA GLY A 117 3.93 -3.59 -8.01
C GLY A 117 3.17 -2.27 -8.16
N PRO A 118 1.93 -2.30 -8.67
CA PRO A 118 1.01 -1.18 -8.63
C PRO A 118 0.49 -0.95 -7.21
N THR A 119 -0.22 0.17 -7.00
CA THR A 119 -1.03 0.31 -5.79
C THR A 119 -2.20 -0.68 -5.81
N SER A 120 -2.72 -1.02 -4.63
CA SER A 120 -3.91 -1.88 -4.51
C SER A 120 -5.14 -1.23 -5.13
N GLY A 121 -5.86 -1.98 -5.96
CA GLY A 121 -7.26 -1.70 -6.25
C GLY A 121 -8.11 -1.89 -5.00
N SER A 122 -9.18 -1.13 -4.85
CA SER A 122 -10.05 -1.22 -3.67
C SER A 122 -11.53 -1.02 -4.01
N SER A 123 -12.39 -1.71 -3.26
CA SER A 123 -13.82 -1.47 -3.19
C SER A 123 -14.20 -1.27 -1.73
N ILE A 124 -14.83 -0.12 -1.41
CA ILE A 124 -15.09 0.28 -0.04
C ILE A 124 -16.55 0.69 0.12
N ARG A 125 -17.23 0.06 1.06
CA ARG A 125 -18.59 0.42 1.46
C ARG A 125 -18.57 0.98 2.87
N VAL A 126 -19.09 2.17 3.05
CA VAL A 126 -19.20 2.85 4.36
C VAL A 126 -20.64 3.19 4.63
N LYS A 127 -21.10 2.88 5.85
CA LYS A 127 -22.41 3.30 6.39
C LYS A 127 -22.19 3.95 7.73
N ILE A 128 -22.70 5.16 7.92
CA ILE A 128 -22.60 5.89 9.19
C ILE A 128 -24.00 6.37 9.58
N GLY A 129 -24.35 6.13 10.84
CA GLY A 129 -25.55 6.67 11.48
C GLY A 129 -25.19 7.83 12.40
N ALA A 130 -25.90 8.94 12.28
CA ALA A 130 -25.76 10.10 13.16
C ALA A 130 -27.12 10.58 13.66
N ASN A 131 -27.10 11.25 14.83
CA ASN A 131 -28.25 11.99 15.36
C ASN A 131 -28.40 13.32 14.61
N ASN A 132 -29.53 14.01 14.85
CA ASN A 132 -29.77 15.33 14.26
C ASN A 132 -28.83 16.43 14.77
N ASP A 133 -28.15 16.20 15.88
CA ASP A 133 -27.12 17.07 16.48
C ASP A 133 -25.70 16.75 15.95
N GLY A 134 -25.59 15.87 14.99
CA GLY A 134 -24.32 15.48 14.37
C GLY A 134 -23.55 14.38 15.10
N LYS A 135 -24.00 13.91 16.27
CA LYS A 135 -23.28 12.85 16.98
C LYS A 135 -23.39 11.52 16.25
N ILE A 136 -22.24 10.90 15.91
CA ILE A 136 -22.18 9.58 15.29
C ILE A 136 -22.61 8.52 16.32
N THR A 137 -23.54 7.65 15.92
CA THR A 137 -24.09 6.59 16.79
C THR A 137 -23.57 5.21 16.43
N ALA A 138 -23.32 4.97 15.14
CA ALA A 138 -22.81 3.70 14.65
C ALA A 138 -22.11 3.87 13.28
N ALA A 139 -21.18 2.98 12.99
CA ALA A 139 -20.57 2.86 11.67
C ALA A 139 -20.41 1.39 11.28
N ASP A 140 -20.61 1.08 9.99
CA ASP A 140 -20.38 -0.23 9.37
C ASP A 140 -19.56 -0.05 8.10
N VAL A 141 -18.37 -0.63 8.07
CA VAL A 141 -17.42 -0.49 6.96
C VAL A 141 -17.01 -1.86 6.46
N THR A 142 -17.12 -2.05 5.15
CA THR A 142 -16.61 -3.24 4.46
C THR A 142 -15.62 -2.79 3.38
N MET A 143 -14.41 -3.33 3.42
CA MET A 143 -13.33 -2.98 2.49
C MET A 143 -12.77 -4.23 1.82
N ILE A 144 -12.56 -4.16 0.52
CA ILE A 144 -11.94 -5.19 -0.30
C ILE A 144 -10.73 -4.56 -0.97
N TYR A 145 -9.55 -5.15 -0.79
CA TYR A 145 -8.30 -4.69 -1.38
C TYR A 145 -7.64 -5.79 -2.20
N GLU A 146 -7.20 -5.44 -3.41
CA GLU A 146 -6.46 -6.35 -4.28
C GLU A 146 -5.02 -6.51 -3.79
N ALA A 147 -4.58 -7.75 -3.59
CA ALA A 147 -3.21 -8.07 -3.22
C ALA A 147 -2.27 -8.28 -4.42
N GLY A 148 -2.84 -8.48 -5.61
CA GLY A 148 -2.10 -9.01 -6.74
C GLY A 148 -1.92 -10.53 -6.63
N ALA A 149 -0.87 -11.06 -7.23
CA ALA A 149 -0.63 -12.52 -7.35
C ALA A 149 -0.36 -13.23 -6.00
N PHE A 150 -0.06 -12.50 -4.93
CA PHE A 150 0.24 -13.04 -3.61
C PHE A 150 -0.46 -12.25 -2.52
N PRO A 151 -0.88 -12.85 -1.39
CA PRO A 151 -1.51 -12.16 -0.27
C PRO A 151 -0.66 -11.00 0.29
N GLY A 152 -1.31 -10.08 0.99
CA GLY A 152 -0.67 -8.96 1.69
C GLY A 152 -0.92 -7.62 1.02
N SER A 153 -2.19 -7.29 0.74
CA SER A 153 -2.61 -5.93 0.43
C SER A 153 -2.52 -5.03 1.68
N PRO A 154 -2.62 -3.70 1.55
CA PRO A 154 -2.58 -2.78 2.69
C PRO A 154 -3.93 -2.70 3.43
N ILE A 155 -4.72 -3.78 3.45
CA ILE A 155 -6.04 -3.81 4.09
C ILE A 155 -5.98 -3.58 5.59
N ILE A 156 -4.95 -4.06 6.27
CA ILE A 156 -4.81 -3.91 7.73
C ILE A 156 -4.70 -2.43 8.09
N GLN A 157 -3.84 -1.68 7.41
CA GLN A 157 -3.64 -0.25 7.63
C GLN A 157 -4.92 0.54 7.30
N ALA A 158 -5.62 0.15 6.24
CA ALA A 158 -6.91 0.74 5.88
C ALA A 158 -7.95 0.55 7.00
N CYS A 159 -8.09 -0.68 7.52
CA CYS A 159 -9.01 -0.98 8.62
C CYS A 159 -8.67 -0.20 9.90
N GLN A 160 -7.39 -0.05 10.20
CA GLN A 160 -6.94 0.69 11.39
C GLN A 160 -7.23 2.18 11.31
N CYS A 161 -7.27 2.77 10.11
CA CYS A 161 -7.32 4.21 9.94
C CYS A 161 -8.69 4.76 9.55
N VAL A 162 -9.58 3.93 8.98
CA VAL A 162 -10.81 4.38 8.30
C VAL A 162 -11.75 5.23 9.17
N LEU A 163 -11.85 4.92 10.47
CA LEU A 163 -12.73 5.62 11.42
C LEU A 163 -11.97 6.26 12.58
N THR A 164 -10.65 6.21 12.59
CA THR A 164 -9.81 6.66 13.72
C THR A 164 -10.03 8.11 14.16
N PRO A 165 -10.34 9.08 13.27
CA PRO A 165 -10.56 10.46 13.70
C PRO A 165 -11.84 10.67 14.51
N TYR A 166 -12.76 9.72 14.55
CA TYR A 166 -14.12 9.90 15.09
C TYR A 166 -14.37 9.08 16.35
N ASP A 167 -15.11 9.68 17.30
CA ASP A 167 -15.65 8.96 18.47
C ASP A 167 -16.94 8.22 18.08
N ILE A 168 -16.86 6.89 17.99
CA ILE A 168 -17.95 6.03 17.51
C ILE A 168 -18.26 4.96 18.56
N ALA A 169 -19.45 5.03 19.13
CA ALA A 169 -19.88 4.11 20.18
C ALA A 169 -20.03 2.66 19.70
N ASN A 170 -20.46 2.47 18.45
CA ASN A 170 -20.71 1.15 17.86
C ASN A 170 -20.09 1.09 16.46
N GLY A 171 -18.98 0.37 16.30
CA GLY A 171 -18.28 0.24 15.02
C GLY A 171 -18.13 -1.22 14.60
N ARG A 172 -18.30 -1.49 13.31
CA ARG A 172 -17.94 -2.76 12.65
C ARG A 172 -17.06 -2.43 11.47
N ILE A 173 -15.89 -3.04 11.39
CA ILE A 173 -14.96 -2.90 10.27
C ILE A 173 -14.57 -4.29 9.80
N GLU A 174 -14.84 -4.58 8.53
CA GLU A 174 -14.42 -5.82 7.87
C GLU A 174 -13.51 -5.50 6.69
N GLY A 175 -12.38 -6.19 6.62
CA GLY A 175 -11.41 -6.05 5.54
C GLY A 175 -11.09 -7.37 4.88
N TYR A 176 -11.05 -7.39 3.56
CA TYR A 176 -10.76 -8.56 2.74
C TYR A 176 -9.53 -8.32 1.87
N ASP A 177 -8.56 -9.23 1.97
CA ASP A 177 -7.35 -9.28 1.15
C ASP A 177 -7.61 -10.26 -0.01
N VAL A 178 -7.68 -9.76 -1.25
CA VAL A 178 -8.09 -10.56 -2.41
C VAL A 178 -6.93 -10.76 -3.38
N VAL A 179 -6.58 -12.01 -3.61
CA VAL A 179 -5.58 -12.39 -4.63
C VAL A 179 -6.22 -12.31 -6.02
N VAL A 180 -5.54 -11.64 -6.95
CA VAL A 180 -5.98 -11.43 -8.32
C VAL A 180 -4.83 -11.63 -9.30
N ASN A 181 -5.15 -11.87 -10.58
CA ASN A 181 -4.17 -12.07 -11.66
C ASN A 181 -3.53 -10.75 -12.12
N LYS A 182 -2.81 -10.11 -11.20
CA LYS A 182 -2.06 -8.86 -11.42
C LYS A 182 -0.70 -8.97 -10.73
N PRO A 183 0.30 -8.12 -11.06
CA PRO A 183 1.52 -8.03 -10.27
C PRO A 183 1.21 -7.83 -8.77
N LYS A 184 2.08 -8.34 -7.90
CA LYS A 184 1.95 -8.15 -6.45
C LYS A 184 1.83 -6.66 -6.13
N ALA A 185 0.77 -6.26 -5.44
CA ALA A 185 0.60 -4.88 -5.01
C ALA A 185 1.79 -4.42 -4.15
N ALA A 186 2.31 -3.24 -4.43
CA ALA A 186 3.37 -2.62 -3.66
C ALA A 186 2.85 -1.45 -2.83
N ALA A 187 3.62 -1.07 -1.83
CA ALA A 187 3.31 0.08 -1.02
C ALA A 187 3.33 1.36 -1.87
N TYR A 188 2.34 2.20 -1.68
CA TYR A 188 2.31 3.55 -2.24
C TYR A 188 1.85 4.53 -1.16
N ARG A 189 2.70 5.47 -0.78
CA ARG A 189 2.53 6.59 0.16
C ARG A 189 1.28 6.49 1.04
N ALA A 190 1.44 6.09 2.29
CA ALA A 190 0.36 5.71 3.22
C ALA A 190 -0.53 4.55 2.70
N PRO A 191 0.03 3.33 2.50
CA PRO A 191 -0.67 2.22 1.86
C PRO A 191 -2.05 1.96 2.48
N GLY A 192 -3.09 1.95 1.62
CA GLY A 192 -4.49 1.69 1.99
C GLY A 192 -5.23 2.87 2.62
N VAL A 193 -4.54 3.76 3.32
CA VAL A 193 -5.15 4.84 4.10
C VAL A 193 -5.86 5.90 3.24
N PRO A 194 -5.29 6.42 2.13
CA PRO A 194 -5.97 7.46 1.35
C PRO A 194 -7.31 7.01 0.78
N ALA A 195 -7.43 5.77 0.30
CA ALA A 195 -8.68 5.25 -0.22
C ALA A 195 -9.73 5.06 0.89
N ALA A 196 -9.32 4.54 2.05
CA ALA A 196 -10.18 4.37 3.22
C ALA A 196 -10.66 5.73 3.77
N ALA A 197 -9.75 6.69 3.91
CA ALA A 197 -10.09 8.03 4.36
C ALA A 197 -11.04 8.73 3.37
N PHE A 198 -10.76 8.66 2.07
CA PHE A 198 -11.63 9.24 1.05
C PHE A 198 -13.07 8.69 1.17
N ALA A 199 -13.23 7.38 1.35
CA ALA A 199 -14.54 6.75 1.47
C ALA A 199 -15.28 7.21 2.75
N ALA A 200 -14.61 7.22 3.90
CA ALA A 200 -15.20 7.64 5.16
C ALA A 200 -15.57 9.14 5.16
N GLU A 201 -14.64 9.99 4.74
CA GLU A 201 -14.82 11.44 4.73
C GLU A 201 -15.90 11.90 3.74
N SER A 202 -16.06 11.19 2.60
CA SER A 202 -17.17 11.47 1.66
C SER A 202 -18.53 11.20 2.30
N VAL A 203 -18.67 10.16 3.12
CA VAL A 203 -19.91 9.88 3.86
C VAL A 203 -20.12 10.91 4.97
N ILE A 204 -19.07 11.38 5.64
CA ILE A 204 -19.16 12.45 6.62
C ILE A 204 -19.64 13.74 5.97
N ASP A 205 -19.12 14.11 4.81
CA ASP A 205 -19.58 15.30 4.08
C ASP A 205 -21.05 15.18 3.67
N GLU A 206 -21.50 13.99 3.22
CA GLU A 206 -22.94 13.74 2.96
C GLU A 206 -23.82 13.91 4.22
N ILE A 207 -23.32 13.51 5.40
CA ILE A 207 -24.03 13.71 6.67
C ILE A 207 -24.14 15.21 6.97
N CYS A 208 -23.04 15.94 6.85
CA CYS A 208 -22.99 17.37 7.08
C CYS A 208 -23.98 18.13 6.19
N GLU A 209 -24.00 17.81 4.88
CA GLU A 209 -24.94 18.39 3.93
C GLU A 209 -26.39 18.13 4.33
N LYS A 210 -26.74 16.90 4.71
CA LYS A 210 -28.10 16.51 5.09
C LYS A 210 -28.58 17.14 6.41
N LEU A 211 -27.67 17.35 7.34
CA LEU A 211 -27.97 17.95 8.64
C LEU A 211 -27.87 19.48 8.64
N GLY A 212 -27.26 20.07 7.58
CA GLY A 212 -26.99 21.50 7.51
C GLY A 212 -25.92 21.94 8.52
N ILE A 213 -24.98 21.07 8.86
CA ILE A 213 -23.87 21.32 9.78
C ILE A 213 -22.61 21.63 8.96
N ASP A 214 -21.85 22.64 9.40
CA ASP A 214 -20.55 22.95 8.77
C ASP A 214 -19.60 21.77 8.93
N PRO A 215 -18.92 21.29 7.84
CA PRO A 215 -18.01 20.15 7.92
C PRO A 215 -16.82 20.32 8.87
N LEU A 216 -16.36 21.55 9.12
CA LEU A 216 -15.28 21.80 10.09
C LEU A 216 -15.80 21.69 11.52
N GLU A 217 -17.02 22.18 11.78
CA GLU A 217 -17.67 22.07 13.10
C GLU A 217 -18.02 20.61 13.43
N PHE A 218 -18.30 19.80 12.41
CA PHE A 218 -18.59 18.38 12.60
C PHE A 218 -17.36 17.57 13.02
N ARG A 219 -16.15 17.93 12.53
CA ARG A 219 -14.85 17.25 12.75
C ARG A 219 -14.16 17.79 13.99
#